data_8ddcdf9afa52e051c0ad3d110a296cb6
#
_entry.id   8ddcdf9afa52e051c0ad3d110a296cb6
#
_cell.length_a   1.000
_cell.length_b   1.000
_cell.length_c   1.000
_cell.angle_alpha   90.00
_cell.angle_beta   90.00
_cell.angle_gamma   90.00
#
_symmetry.space_group_name_H-M   'P 1'
#
loop_
_entity.id
_entity.type
_entity.pdbx_description
1 polymer ?
#
loop_
_entity_poly.entity_id
_entity_poly.type
_entity_poly.pdbx_seq_one_letter_code
_entity_poly.pdbx_strand_id
1 'polypeptide(L)'
;TKVGNSASRVHAICFIRVSLRTVMGRCYRCLAFAACLPCLASASIADHQWCRITTPHFDLVTDIEPNNGLELARALEDFHRMAQQLLNTDREQIRPLRVLAFENKDDFRETFDNNRIAGFMKPSFQEHLLVFGPDEGARGRFQVAFHEYTHYLLRRYSSLNLPIWFEEGFAVYLSTAQFVSPTRALVGQPVVTPNARRILNRRPRVSQILDERYTVDWSRHVLPGVYEKAWAVVHFLYHGESAQNESIESHIDDMLVAIDAGMSSSEAISMFTGYDSDDLIVPLRSYFQRKDLPIRTVDFEPGNPQPLDVDCLHPLEARLSLARVIMARNPLLAGRLLEDVLEDAPNDVPTLVSYSRALRGLRGKAHTI
;
A
#
# COMPACT_ATOMS: atom_id res chain seq x y z
N THR A 1 28.12 -52.58 14.02
CA THR A 1 27.59 -53.35 12.87
C THR A 1 26.62 -52.47 12.09
N LYS A 2 27.02 -52.33 10.83
CA LYS A 2 26.28 -51.80 9.67
C LYS A 2 26.14 -50.28 9.48
N VAL A 3 26.99 -49.82 8.66
CA VAL A 3 27.05 -48.65 7.82
C VAL A 3 25.89 -48.66 6.81
N GLY A 4 25.28 -47.53 6.58
CA GLY A 4 24.33 -47.29 5.50
C GLY A 4 24.53 -45.89 4.93
N ASN A 5 25.28 -45.80 3.85
CA ASN A 5 25.43 -44.65 2.97
C ASN A 5 24.10 -44.31 2.30
N SER A 6 23.73 -43.03 2.22
CA SER A 6 22.87 -42.55 1.16
C SER A 6 23.35 -41.17 0.69
N ALA A 7 23.69 -41.14 -0.57
CA ALA A 7 24.33 -40.07 -1.29
C ALA A 7 23.33 -38.90 -1.56
N SER A 8 23.78 -37.70 -1.26
CA SER A 8 23.20 -36.44 -1.68
C SER A 8 23.46 -36.22 -3.19
N ARG A 9 22.38 -36.05 -3.95
CA ARG A 9 22.42 -35.58 -5.34
C ARG A 9 22.48 -34.06 -5.37
N VAL A 10 23.63 -33.57 -5.70
CA VAL A 10 23.86 -32.16 -6.09
C VAL A 10 23.42 -32.03 -7.55
N HIS A 11 22.46 -31.18 -7.86
CA HIS A 11 22.15 -30.79 -9.23
C HIS A 11 22.97 -29.55 -9.57
N ALA A 12 24.00 -29.79 -10.39
CA ALA A 12 24.79 -28.74 -11.01
C ALA A 12 23.98 -28.06 -12.13
N ILE A 13 23.80 -26.75 -12.07
CA ILE A 13 23.27 -25.94 -13.17
C ILE A 13 24.42 -25.69 -14.14
N CYS A 14 24.31 -26.30 -15.32
CA CYS A 14 25.28 -26.22 -16.39
C CYS A 14 25.03 -24.96 -17.23
N PHE A 15 25.95 -24.00 -17.21
CA PHE A 15 25.99 -22.89 -18.16
C PHE A 15 26.52 -23.41 -19.51
N ILE A 16 25.66 -23.48 -20.51
CA ILE A 16 26.09 -23.78 -21.89
C ILE A 16 26.28 -22.44 -22.62
N ARG A 17 27.54 -22.11 -22.81
CA ARG A 17 28.03 -21.11 -23.74
C ARG A 17 28.09 -21.76 -25.13
N VAL A 18 27.16 -21.45 -26.05
CA VAL A 18 27.26 -21.95 -27.43
C VAL A 18 28.07 -20.99 -28.25
N SER A 19 29.25 -21.45 -28.64
CA SER A 19 30.11 -20.83 -29.67
C SER A 19 29.71 -21.37 -31.05
N LEU A 20 29.22 -20.53 -31.94
CA LEU A 20 29.00 -20.88 -33.36
C LEU A 20 30.34 -20.87 -34.11
N ARG A 21 30.76 -22.01 -34.61
CA ARG A 21 31.57 -22.11 -35.83
C ARG A 21 31.22 -23.37 -36.63
N THR A 22 30.59 -23.11 -37.74
CA THR A 22 30.64 -23.73 -39.08
C THR A 22 31.10 -25.21 -39.23
N VAL A 23 30.19 -26.08 -39.70
CA VAL A 23 30.48 -27.05 -40.76
C VAL A 23 29.22 -27.32 -41.59
N MET A 24 29.33 -27.16 -42.92
CA MET A 24 28.34 -27.54 -43.92
C MET A 24 28.24 -29.07 -44.07
N GLY A 25 27.03 -29.59 -44.23
CA GLY A 25 26.83 -30.98 -44.63
C GLY A 25 25.34 -31.32 -44.89
N ARG A 26 25.05 -31.67 -46.08
CA ARG A 26 23.76 -31.90 -46.78
C ARG A 26 22.77 -32.87 -46.13
N CYS A 27 21.50 -32.60 -46.43
CA CYS A 27 20.37 -33.49 -46.61
C CYS A 27 19.61 -34.03 -45.39
N TYR A 28 18.34 -33.65 -45.15
CA TYR A 28 17.15 -34.35 -45.53
C TYR A 28 15.90 -33.53 -45.12
N ARG A 29 14.90 -33.52 -45.99
CA ARG A 29 13.60 -32.93 -45.80
C ARG A 29 12.91 -33.53 -44.56
N CYS A 30 12.73 -32.79 -43.51
CA CYS A 30 11.69 -32.98 -42.52
C CYS A 30 10.93 -31.63 -42.38
N LEU A 31 9.71 -31.60 -42.90
CA LEU A 31 8.73 -30.58 -42.65
C LEU A 31 8.35 -30.65 -41.15
N ALA A 32 9.06 -29.95 -40.32
CA ALA A 32 8.60 -29.64 -38.97
C ALA A 32 7.76 -28.35 -39.08
N PHE A 33 6.45 -28.48 -39.00
CA PHE A 33 5.55 -27.40 -38.67
C PHE A 33 5.93 -26.93 -37.27
N ALA A 34 6.84 -25.99 -37.19
CA ALA A 34 7.00 -25.17 -36.00
C ALA A 34 5.75 -24.27 -35.94
N ALA A 35 4.76 -24.73 -35.18
CA ALA A 35 3.72 -23.85 -34.71
C ALA A 35 4.45 -22.73 -33.89
N CYS A 36 4.67 -21.59 -34.50
CA CYS A 36 4.92 -20.37 -33.79
C CYS A 36 3.67 -20.09 -32.96
N LEU A 37 3.64 -20.61 -31.73
CA LEU A 37 2.84 -19.99 -30.69
C LEU A 37 3.35 -18.55 -30.62
N PRO A 38 2.51 -17.52 -30.85
CA PRO A 38 2.90 -16.18 -30.51
C PRO A 38 3.23 -16.21 -29.03
N CYS A 39 4.49 -16.06 -28.70
CA CYS A 39 4.91 -15.68 -27.37
C CYS A 39 4.25 -14.31 -27.19
N LEU A 40 3.09 -14.28 -26.54
CA LEU A 40 2.52 -13.08 -25.97
C LEU A 40 3.51 -12.69 -24.88
N ALA A 41 4.58 -11.99 -25.28
CA ALA A 41 5.41 -11.27 -24.35
C ALA A 41 4.45 -10.29 -23.67
N SER A 42 4.12 -10.53 -22.42
CA SER A 42 3.50 -9.51 -21.60
C SER A 42 4.39 -8.28 -21.72
N ALA A 43 3.82 -7.15 -22.15
CA ALA A 43 4.57 -5.91 -22.22
C ALA A 43 5.16 -5.70 -20.83
N SER A 44 6.49 -5.51 -20.78
CA SER A 44 7.16 -5.23 -19.52
C SER A 44 6.67 -3.89 -19.00
N ILE A 45 6.54 -3.71 -17.68
CA ILE A 45 6.24 -2.40 -17.07
C ILE A 45 7.21 -1.31 -17.56
N ALA A 46 8.38 -1.71 -18.08
CA ALA A 46 9.37 -0.82 -18.69
C ALA A 46 8.92 -0.24 -20.03
N ASP A 47 7.97 -0.85 -20.71
CA ASP A 47 7.46 -0.45 -22.02
C ASP A 47 6.26 0.50 -21.91
N HIS A 48 5.74 0.71 -20.70
CA HIS A 48 4.67 1.67 -20.43
C HIS A 48 5.20 3.11 -20.53
N GLN A 49 4.31 4.02 -20.91
CA GLN A 49 4.60 5.44 -20.85
C GLN A 49 4.44 5.92 -19.40
N TRP A 50 5.56 6.11 -18.72
CA TRP A 50 5.58 6.68 -17.37
C TRP A 50 5.67 8.19 -17.44
N CYS A 51 4.85 8.88 -16.63
CA CYS A 51 4.87 10.33 -16.52
C CYS A 51 5.07 10.76 -15.07
N ARG A 52 5.67 11.93 -14.90
CA ARG A 52 5.85 12.58 -13.59
C ARG A 52 4.91 13.77 -13.48
N ILE A 53 4.26 13.88 -12.33
CA ILE A 53 3.43 15.03 -11.95
C ILE A 53 3.93 15.50 -10.59
N THR A 54 4.45 16.71 -10.52
CA THR A 54 4.96 17.29 -9.28
C THR A 54 3.97 18.30 -8.73
N THR A 55 3.65 18.15 -7.44
CA THR A 55 2.80 19.04 -6.67
C THR A 55 3.57 19.55 -5.45
N PRO A 56 3.05 20.49 -4.66
CA PRO A 56 3.71 20.95 -3.45
C PRO A 56 4.05 19.82 -2.46
N HIS A 57 3.19 18.79 -2.36
CA HIS A 57 3.36 17.73 -1.38
C HIS A 57 3.68 16.36 -1.99
N PHE A 58 3.59 16.19 -3.31
CA PHE A 58 3.78 14.89 -3.97
C PHE A 58 4.66 14.97 -5.22
N ASP A 59 5.57 13.99 -5.37
CA ASP A 59 6.30 13.65 -6.60
C ASP A 59 5.72 12.34 -7.13
N LEU A 60 4.70 12.44 -7.97
CA LEU A 60 3.96 11.31 -8.52
C LEU A 60 4.60 10.82 -9.81
N VAL A 61 5.02 9.56 -9.83
CA VAL A 61 5.42 8.83 -11.04
C VAL A 61 4.35 7.77 -11.33
N THR A 62 3.81 7.77 -12.54
CA THR A 62 2.66 6.92 -12.86
C THR A 62 2.60 6.57 -14.34
N ASP A 63 2.06 5.39 -14.66
CA ASP A 63 1.67 4.97 -16.01
C ASP A 63 0.16 5.17 -16.28
N ILE A 64 -0.55 5.78 -15.32
CA ILE A 64 -1.96 6.17 -15.48
C ILE A 64 -2.07 7.22 -16.58
N GLU A 65 -3.16 7.13 -17.36
CA GLU A 65 -3.46 8.12 -18.39
C GLU A 65 -3.34 9.56 -17.84
N PRO A 66 -2.70 10.51 -18.57
CA PRO A 66 -2.30 11.82 -18.04
C PRO A 66 -3.40 12.62 -17.33
N ASN A 67 -4.62 12.67 -17.87
CA ASN A 67 -5.72 13.40 -17.23
C ASN A 67 -6.15 12.73 -15.91
N ASN A 68 -6.16 11.41 -15.85
CA ASN A 68 -6.44 10.64 -14.65
C ASN A 68 -5.33 10.79 -13.61
N GLY A 69 -4.07 10.86 -14.06
CA GLY A 69 -2.91 11.16 -13.21
C GLY A 69 -3.00 12.55 -12.58
N LEU A 70 -3.41 13.56 -13.35
CA LEU A 70 -3.65 14.92 -12.85
C LEU A 70 -4.80 14.95 -11.83
N GLU A 71 -5.87 14.18 -12.06
CA GLU A 71 -6.98 14.08 -11.12
C GLU A 71 -6.54 13.43 -9.81
N LEU A 72 -5.74 12.37 -9.88
CA LEU A 72 -5.13 11.72 -8.70
C LEU A 72 -4.24 12.69 -7.92
N ALA A 73 -3.37 13.43 -8.60
CA ALA A 73 -2.48 14.39 -7.97
C ALA A 73 -3.24 15.50 -7.23
N ARG A 74 -4.32 16.03 -7.84
CA ARG A 74 -5.19 17.01 -7.18
C ARG A 74 -5.95 16.40 -6.00
N ALA A 75 -6.47 15.19 -6.16
CA ALA A 75 -7.18 14.50 -5.08
C ALA A 75 -6.26 14.22 -3.87
N LEU A 76 -4.99 13.89 -4.09
CA LEU A 76 -4.00 13.73 -3.02
C LEU A 76 -3.73 15.06 -2.30
N GLU A 77 -3.65 16.17 -3.03
CA GLU A 77 -3.48 17.50 -2.44
C GLU A 77 -4.70 17.93 -1.61
N ASP A 78 -5.92 17.67 -2.12
CA ASP A 78 -7.16 17.95 -1.39
C ASP A 78 -7.24 17.08 -0.12
N PHE A 79 -6.88 15.80 -0.24
CA PHE A 79 -6.84 14.89 0.90
C PHE A 79 -5.80 15.32 1.94
N HIS A 80 -4.63 15.78 1.51
CA HIS A 80 -3.60 16.32 2.41
C HIS A 80 -4.14 17.47 3.24
N ARG A 81 -4.75 18.48 2.61
CA ARG A 81 -5.32 19.65 3.29
C ARG A 81 -6.45 19.27 4.26
N MET A 82 -7.38 18.45 3.79
CA MET A 82 -8.47 17.93 4.63
C MET A 82 -7.92 17.18 5.86
N ALA A 83 -6.92 16.34 5.67
CA ALA A 83 -6.34 15.56 6.75
C ALA A 83 -5.54 16.43 7.73
N GLN A 84 -4.80 17.44 7.25
CA GLN A 84 -4.14 18.42 8.15
C GLN A 84 -5.15 19.14 9.04
N GLN A 85 -6.28 19.58 8.47
CA GLN A 85 -7.35 20.22 9.24
C GLN A 85 -7.96 19.26 10.27
N LEU A 86 -8.22 18.01 9.89
CA LEU A 86 -8.80 17.01 10.78
C LEU A 86 -7.86 16.63 11.93
N LEU A 87 -6.55 16.50 11.64
CA LEU A 87 -5.52 16.15 12.60
C LEU A 87 -5.00 17.37 13.40
N ASN A 88 -5.57 18.56 13.14
CA ASN A 88 -5.18 19.82 13.77
C ASN A 88 -3.65 20.03 13.77
N THR A 89 -3.04 19.86 12.60
CA THR A 89 -1.60 20.01 12.43
C THR A 89 -1.27 21.02 11.34
N ASP A 90 -0.33 21.91 11.64
CA ASP A 90 0.25 22.89 10.73
C ASP A 90 1.70 22.54 10.31
N ARG A 91 2.15 21.33 10.65
CA ARG A 91 3.51 20.89 10.32
C ARG A 91 3.68 20.77 8.81
N GLU A 92 4.52 21.63 8.26
CA GLU A 92 4.85 21.61 6.84
C GLU A 92 5.59 20.33 6.45
N GLN A 93 5.28 19.86 5.26
CA GLN A 93 6.02 18.78 4.61
C GLN A 93 7.26 19.38 3.94
N ILE A 94 8.45 19.03 4.44
CA ILE A 94 9.73 19.63 3.98
C ILE A 94 10.07 19.25 2.53
N ARG A 95 9.61 18.10 2.07
CA ARG A 95 9.85 17.59 0.71
C ARG A 95 8.61 16.85 0.19
N PRO A 96 8.34 16.92 -1.11
CA PRO A 96 7.28 16.13 -1.70
C PRO A 96 7.45 14.63 -1.42
N LEU A 97 6.34 13.97 -1.05
CA LEU A 97 6.30 12.53 -0.88
C LEU A 97 6.38 11.86 -2.25
N ARG A 98 7.30 10.93 -2.41
CA ARG A 98 7.35 10.14 -3.64
C ARG A 98 6.20 9.16 -3.69
N VAL A 99 5.48 9.17 -4.82
CA VAL A 99 4.34 8.30 -5.10
C VAL A 99 4.61 7.53 -6.38
N LEU A 100 4.37 6.21 -6.35
CA LEU A 100 4.37 5.37 -7.54
C LEU A 100 2.97 4.75 -7.68
N ALA A 101 2.25 5.13 -8.72
CA ALA A 101 0.90 4.66 -8.98
C ALA A 101 0.82 3.90 -10.31
N PHE A 102 0.19 2.73 -10.28
CA PHE A 102 0.02 1.85 -11.42
C PHE A 102 -1.40 1.95 -11.97
N GLU A 103 -1.55 1.97 -13.31
CA GLU A 103 -2.84 1.88 -13.95
C GLU A 103 -3.39 0.46 -13.90
N ASN A 104 -2.53 -0.55 -14.00
CA ASN A 104 -2.92 -1.95 -14.08
C ASN A 104 -2.59 -2.71 -12.80
N LYS A 105 -3.55 -3.49 -12.33
CA LYS A 105 -3.41 -4.28 -11.10
C LYS A 105 -2.48 -5.48 -11.26
N ASP A 106 -2.48 -6.11 -12.43
CA ASP A 106 -1.64 -7.27 -12.66
C ASP A 106 -0.17 -6.84 -12.76
N ASP A 107 0.11 -5.69 -13.37
CA ASP A 107 1.46 -5.09 -13.40
C ASP A 107 1.95 -4.73 -12.00
N PHE A 108 1.08 -4.14 -11.16
CA PHE A 108 1.41 -3.89 -9.75
C PHE A 108 1.73 -5.18 -9.00
N ARG A 109 0.91 -6.23 -9.16
CA ARG A 109 1.09 -7.52 -8.48
C ARG A 109 2.34 -8.25 -8.93
N GLU A 110 2.61 -8.27 -10.23
CA GLU A 110 3.80 -8.89 -10.81
C GLU A 110 5.05 -8.13 -10.36
N THR A 111 5.01 -6.79 -10.37
CA THR A 111 6.11 -5.94 -9.94
C THR A 111 6.53 -6.22 -8.50
N PHE A 112 5.57 -6.41 -7.59
CA PHE A 112 5.85 -6.59 -6.17
C PHE A 112 5.73 -8.03 -5.67
N ASP A 113 5.47 -8.99 -6.57
CA ASP A 113 5.31 -10.42 -6.25
C ASP A 113 4.32 -10.62 -5.09
N ASN A 114 3.19 -9.92 -5.12
CA ASN A 114 2.22 -9.93 -4.04
C ASN A 114 0.77 -9.71 -4.52
N ASN A 115 -0.03 -10.75 -4.44
CA ASN A 115 -1.45 -10.75 -4.84
C ASN A 115 -2.40 -10.26 -3.74
N ARG A 116 -1.90 -9.93 -2.55
CA ARG A 116 -2.73 -9.67 -1.36
C ARG A 116 -2.82 -8.20 -0.97
N ILE A 117 -1.92 -7.38 -1.46
CA ILE A 117 -1.89 -5.95 -1.17
C ILE A 117 -2.37 -5.14 -2.36
N ALA A 118 -3.07 -4.04 -2.12
CA ALA A 118 -3.46 -3.06 -3.12
C ALA A 118 -2.48 -1.87 -3.17
N GLY A 119 -1.79 -1.63 -2.06
CA GLY A 119 -0.77 -0.59 -1.92
C GLY A 119 0.13 -0.87 -0.72
N PHE A 120 1.09 -0.01 -0.49
CA PHE A 120 1.90 0.03 0.73
C PHE A 120 2.63 1.36 0.87
N MET A 121 2.83 1.77 2.12
CA MET A 121 3.73 2.85 2.48
C MET A 121 5.04 2.26 3.00
N LYS A 122 6.17 2.70 2.43
CA LYS A 122 7.51 2.30 2.89
C LYS A 122 8.16 3.46 3.63
N PRO A 123 8.30 3.38 4.95
CA PRO A 123 9.06 4.36 5.70
C PRO A 123 10.55 4.18 5.43
N SER A 124 11.28 5.29 5.27
CA SER A 124 12.73 5.31 5.15
C SER A 124 13.27 6.58 5.78
N PHE A 125 14.49 6.52 6.34
CA PHE A 125 15.18 7.70 6.85
C PHE A 125 15.51 8.74 5.77
N GLN A 126 15.67 8.27 4.52
CA GLN A 126 16.06 9.14 3.41
C GLN A 126 14.85 9.64 2.62
N GLU A 127 13.82 8.80 2.44
CA GLU A 127 12.72 9.10 1.58
C GLU A 127 11.53 8.15 1.88
N HIS A 128 10.38 8.73 2.20
CA HIS A 128 9.15 7.97 2.30
C HIS A 128 8.63 7.69 0.90
N LEU A 129 8.05 6.51 0.71
CA LEU A 129 7.54 6.07 -0.58
C LEU A 129 6.14 5.50 -0.41
N LEU A 130 5.21 6.01 -1.20
CA LEU A 130 3.85 5.53 -1.33
C LEU A 130 3.72 4.77 -2.65
N VAL A 131 3.23 3.55 -2.62
CA VAL A 131 3.05 2.72 -3.82
C VAL A 131 1.68 2.08 -3.81
N PHE A 132 0.95 2.16 -4.91
CA PHE A 132 -0.35 1.50 -5.03
C PHE A 132 -0.73 1.17 -6.48
N GLY A 133 -1.58 0.15 -6.61
CA GLY A 133 -2.27 -0.19 -7.84
C GLY A 133 -3.63 0.51 -7.95
N PRO A 134 -4.40 0.22 -9.00
CA PRO A 134 -5.71 0.83 -9.20
C PRO A 134 -6.71 0.36 -8.14
N ASP A 135 -7.66 1.25 -7.85
CA ASP A 135 -8.84 0.93 -7.05
C ASP A 135 -9.84 0.12 -7.86
N GLU A 136 -10.10 -1.12 -7.45
CA GLU A 136 -11.15 -1.97 -8.05
C GLU A 136 -12.48 -1.88 -7.28
N GLY A 137 -12.55 -1.07 -6.23
CA GLY A 137 -13.70 -0.96 -5.35
C GLY A 137 -14.77 -0.01 -5.85
N ALA A 138 -16.05 -0.36 -5.62
CA ALA A 138 -17.18 0.54 -5.86
C ALA A 138 -17.25 1.74 -4.89
N ARG A 139 -16.23 1.94 -4.06
CA ARG A 139 -16.27 2.82 -2.88
C ARG A 139 -15.58 4.17 -3.05
N GLY A 140 -14.82 4.37 -4.11
CA GLY A 140 -14.11 5.63 -4.37
C GLY A 140 -12.87 5.41 -5.23
N ARG A 141 -12.59 6.35 -6.13
CA ARG A 141 -11.56 6.20 -7.15
C ARG A 141 -10.12 6.21 -6.61
N PHE A 142 -9.89 6.76 -5.40
CA PHE A 142 -8.56 6.92 -4.84
C PHE A 142 -8.43 6.36 -3.42
N GLN A 143 -9.28 5.39 -3.07
CA GLN A 143 -9.37 4.87 -1.71
C GLN A 143 -8.08 4.23 -1.23
N VAL A 144 -7.40 3.44 -2.09
CA VAL A 144 -6.10 2.84 -1.74
C VAL A 144 -5.05 3.92 -1.51
N ALA A 145 -4.99 4.93 -2.39
CA ALA A 145 -4.06 6.05 -2.24
C ALA A 145 -4.25 6.78 -0.90
N PHE A 146 -5.50 7.11 -0.55
CA PHE A 146 -5.83 7.79 0.71
C PHE A 146 -5.54 6.91 1.93
N HIS A 147 -5.82 5.62 1.86
CA HIS A 147 -5.50 4.66 2.92
C HIS A 147 -4.00 4.63 3.22
N GLU A 148 -3.19 4.40 2.22
CA GLU A 148 -1.74 4.33 2.37
C GLU A 148 -1.13 5.68 2.77
N TYR A 149 -1.69 6.79 2.26
CA TYR A 149 -1.25 8.10 2.66
C TYR A 149 -1.63 8.44 4.11
N THR A 150 -2.74 7.91 4.61
CA THR A 150 -3.11 8.05 6.03
C THR A 150 -2.05 7.42 6.95
N HIS A 151 -1.49 6.27 6.60
CA HIS A 151 -0.37 5.69 7.35
C HIS A 151 0.86 6.61 7.39
N TYR A 152 1.16 7.30 6.27
CA TYR A 152 2.22 8.32 6.28
C TYR A 152 1.90 9.47 7.23
N LEU A 153 0.68 10.00 7.19
CA LEU A 153 0.25 11.10 8.05
C LEU A 153 0.31 10.72 9.53
N LEU A 154 -0.21 9.56 9.92
CA LEU A 154 -0.17 9.08 11.30
C LEU A 154 1.28 8.97 11.80
N ARG A 155 2.19 8.39 11.03
CA ARG A 155 3.60 8.27 11.39
C ARG A 155 4.34 9.60 11.40
N ARG A 156 3.91 10.56 10.60
CA ARG A 156 4.53 11.88 10.50
C ARG A 156 4.09 12.82 11.60
N TYR A 157 2.82 12.78 11.97
CA TYR A 157 2.19 13.76 12.84
C TYR A 157 1.90 13.22 14.25
N SER A 158 1.64 11.93 14.42
CA SER A 158 1.54 11.34 15.74
C SER A 158 2.92 11.11 16.36
N SER A 159 3.05 11.42 17.66
CA SER A 159 4.18 11.01 18.48
C SER A 159 3.91 9.72 19.25
N LEU A 160 2.68 9.19 19.17
CA LEU A 160 2.23 8.00 19.89
C LEU A 160 2.50 6.73 19.07
N ASN A 161 2.80 5.64 19.75
CA ASN A 161 2.80 4.31 19.18
C ASN A 161 1.35 3.81 19.12
N LEU A 162 0.69 4.09 18.01
CA LEU A 162 -0.71 3.73 17.82
C LEU A 162 -0.87 2.21 17.67
N PRO A 163 -1.91 1.60 18.25
CA PRO A 163 -2.18 0.19 18.04
C PRO A 163 -2.63 -0.05 16.58
N ILE A 164 -2.21 -1.19 16.01
CA ILE A 164 -2.45 -1.50 14.59
C ILE A 164 -3.94 -1.44 14.23
N TRP A 165 -4.83 -1.91 15.11
CA TRP A 165 -6.27 -1.85 14.85
C TRP A 165 -6.78 -0.42 14.67
N PHE A 166 -6.19 0.55 15.41
CA PHE A 166 -6.54 1.96 15.25
C PHE A 166 -5.93 2.53 13.98
N GLU A 167 -4.63 2.29 13.70
CA GLU A 167 -3.99 2.74 12.46
C GLU A 167 -4.77 2.29 11.22
N GLU A 168 -5.07 0.98 11.13
CA GLU A 168 -5.79 0.42 9.99
C GLU A 168 -7.26 0.88 9.93
N GLY A 169 -7.94 0.90 11.07
CA GLY A 169 -9.33 1.36 11.15
C GLY A 169 -9.49 2.83 10.78
N PHE A 170 -8.55 3.67 11.20
CA PHE A 170 -8.53 5.09 10.90
C PHE A 170 -8.12 5.34 9.44
N ALA A 171 -7.16 4.56 8.90
CA ALA A 171 -6.81 4.62 7.49
C ALA A 171 -8.01 4.26 6.60
N VAL A 172 -8.77 3.21 6.95
CA VAL A 172 -10.03 2.90 6.25
C VAL A 172 -11.06 4.01 6.44
N TYR A 173 -11.18 4.59 7.64
CA TYR A 173 -12.13 5.67 7.93
C TYR A 173 -11.85 6.89 7.06
N LEU A 174 -10.61 7.37 7.00
CA LEU A 174 -10.23 8.52 6.17
C LEU A 174 -10.26 8.20 4.68
N SER A 175 -9.92 6.98 4.27
CA SER A 175 -9.93 6.61 2.86
C SER A 175 -11.31 6.70 2.20
N THR A 176 -12.37 6.79 3.01
CA THR A 176 -13.74 7.04 2.51
C THR A 176 -14.00 8.49 2.14
N ALA A 177 -13.00 9.37 2.19
CA ALA A 177 -13.14 10.78 1.91
C ALA A 177 -13.78 11.03 0.53
N GLN A 178 -14.82 11.85 0.52
CA GLN A 178 -15.51 12.31 -0.68
C GLN A 178 -15.53 13.83 -0.68
N PHE A 179 -14.86 14.44 -1.64
CA PHE A 179 -14.83 15.89 -1.80
C PHE A 179 -16.12 16.36 -2.48
N VAL A 180 -16.94 17.08 -1.72
CA VAL A 180 -18.23 17.63 -2.21
C VAL A 180 -18.09 19.07 -2.70
N SER A 181 -17.02 19.75 -2.33
CA SER A 181 -16.59 21.04 -2.84
C SER A 181 -15.06 21.20 -2.66
N PRO A 182 -14.45 22.25 -3.23
CA PRO A 182 -13.01 22.55 -3.04
C PRO A 182 -12.58 22.81 -1.59
N THR A 183 -13.54 22.97 -0.66
CA THR A 183 -13.31 23.31 0.75
C THR A 183 -14.03 22.38 1.71
N ARG A 184 -14.66 21.31 1.22
CA ARG A 184 -15.47 20.43 2.06
C ARG A 184 -15.39 18.98 1.63
N ALA A 185 -15.10 18.11 2.58
CA ALA A 185 -15.12 16.67 2.41
C ALA A 185 -16.07 15.99 3.40
N LEU A 186 -16.59 14.83 3.01
CA LEU A 186 -17.31 13.90 3.87
C LEU A 186 -16.38 12.70 4.13
N VAL A 187 -16.19 12.35 5.41
CA VAL A 187 -15.37 11.20 5.81
C VAL A 187 -16.14 10.25 6.73
N GLY A 188 -15.67 9.02 6.87
CA GLY A 188 -16.35 8.02 7.68
C GLY A 188 -17.57 7.41 6.99
N GLN A 189 -17.61 7.40 5.66
CA GLN A 189 -18.71 6.78 4.94
C GLN A 189 -18.76 5.26 5.21
N PRO A 190 -19.97 4.66 5.21
CA PRO A 190 -20.12 3.24 5.51
C PRO A 190 -19.35 2.37 4.53
N VAL A 191 -18.27 1.76 5.00
CA VAL A 191 -17.51 0.73 4.28
C VAL A 191 -18.22 -0.61 4.39
N VAL A 192 -19.02 -0.77 5.42
CA VAL A 192 -19.72 -2.00 5.74
C VAL A 192 -21.05 -2.04 5.00
N THR A 193 -21.10 -2.90 3.98
CA THR A 193 -22.33 -3.20 3.24
C THR A 193 -23.45 -3.74 4.16
N PRO A 194 -24.68 -4.00 3.67
CA PRO A 194 -25.78 -4.62 4.45
C PRO A 194 -25.41 -5.91 5.21
N ASN A 195 -24.22 -6.45 4.94
CA ASN A 195 -23.62 -7.59 5.64
C ASN A 195 -22.78 -7.22 6.88
N ALA A 196 -22.83 -5.98 7.39
CA ALA A 196 -22.06 -5.55 8.56
C ALA A 196 -22.20 -6.51 9.74
N ARG A 197 -23.43 -6.93 10.06
CA ARG A 197 -23.69 -7.93 11.09
C ARG A 197 -22.95 -9.25 10.85
N ARG A 198 -22.86 -9.68 9.59
CA ARG A 198 -22.17 -10.92 9.22
C ARG A 198 -20.66 -10.79 9.41
N ILE A 199 -20.09 -9.62 9.11
CA ILE A 199 -18.65 -9.34 9.26
C ILE A 199 -18.29 -9.27 10.76
N LEU A 200 -19.07 -8.54 11.57
CA LEU A 200 -18.85 -8.42 13.00
C LEU A 200 -18.94 -9.77 13.72
N ASN A 201 -19.76 -10.70 13.22
CA ASN A 201 -19.93 -12.03 13.83
C ASN A 201 -18.88 -13.07 13.40
N ARG A 202 -18.05 -12.80 12.38
CA ARG A 202 -17.02 -13.72 11.91
C ARG A 202 -15.74 -13.61 12.75
N ARG A 203 -14.92 -14.64 12.69
CA ARG A 203 -13.56 -14.57 13.24
C ARG A 203 -12.66 -13.72 12.33
N PRO A 204 -11.66 -13.00 12.90
CA PRO A 204 -11.41 -12.83 14.33
C PRO A 204 -12.55 -12.06 15.00
N ARG A 205 -12.74 -12.28 16.33
CA ARG A 205 -13.69 -11.47 17.13
C ARG A 205 -13.16 -10.05 17.28
N VAL A 206 -14.03 -9.10 17.64
CA VAL A 206 -13.61 -7.70 17.90
C VAL A 206 -12.55 -7.66 19.01
N SER A 207 -12.75 -8.36 20.12
CA SER A 207 -11.75 -8.43 21.19
C SER A 207 -10.40 -9.00 20.73
N GLN A 208 -10.38 -9.88 19.74
CA GLN A 208 -9.12 -10.40 19.19
C GLN A 208 -8.37 -9.38 18.35
N ILE A 209 -9.04 -8.49 17.61
CA ILE A 209 -8.35 -7.42 16.86
C ILE A 209 -7.80 -6.34 17.79
N LEU A 210 -8.36 -6.18 18.98
CA LEU A 210 -7.86 -5.30 20.03
C LEU A 210 -6.66 -5.90 20.80
N ASP A 211 -6.42 -7.21 20.70
CA ASP A 211 -5.29 -7.87 21.34
C ASP A 211 -4.01 -7.66 20.50
N GLU A 212 -3.03 -6.95 21.02
CA GLU A 212 -1.76 -6.66 20.38
C GLU A 212 -0.98 -7.92 19.99
N ARG A 213 -1.12 -9.00 20.76
CA ARG A 213 -0.50 -10.30 20.45
C ARG A 213 -1.07 -10.93 19.19
N TYR A 214 -2.33 -10.66 18.88
CA TYR A 214 -2.99 -11.15 17.67
C TYR A 214 -2.58 -10.33 16.43
N THR A 215 -2.22 -9.08 16.62
CA THR A 215 -1.93 -8.12 15.56
C THR A 215 -0.53 -8.26 14.93
N VAL A 216 0.38 -8.98 15.58
CA VAL A 216 1.77 -9.19 15.07
C VAL A 216 1.79 -9.84 13.67
N ASP A 217 0.70 -10.46 13.24
CA ASP A 217 0.65 -11.20 11.97
C ASP A 217 -0.29 -10.59 10.91
N TRP A 218 -0.75 -9.35 11.10
CA TRP A 218 -1.62 -8.67 10.12
C TRP A 218 -0.98 -8.59 8.72
N SER A 219 0.34 -8.44 8.64
CA SER A 219 1.06 -8.36 7.36
C SER A 219 1.18 -9.72 6.64
N ARG A 220 1.08 -10.83 7.37
CA ARG A 220 1.27 -12.18 6.82
C ARG A 220 -0.04 -12.91 6.53
N HIS A 221 -1.08 -12.66 7.34
CA HIS A 221 -2.36 -13.34 7.25
C HIS A 221 -3.50 -12.33 7.37
N VAL A 222 -3.71 -11.51 6.34
CA VAL A 222 -4.90 -10.64 6.28
C VAL A 222 -6.13 -11.54 6.25
N LEU A 223 -6.73 -11.74 7.42
CA LEU A 223 -8.00 -12.45 7.51
C LEU A 223 -9.11 -11.56 6.95
N PRO A 224 -9.97 -12.09 6.08
CA PRO A 224 -11.10 -11.33 5.56
C PRO A 224 -11.91 -10.69 6.68
N GLY A 225 -12.20 -9.41 6.56
CA GLY A 225 -13.02 -8.66 7.50
C GLY A 225 -12.29 -8.06 8.71
N VAL A 226 -10.94 -8.12 8.77
CA VAL A 226 -10.17 -7.47 9.84
C VAL A 226 -10.22 -5.94 9.68
N TYR A 227 -9.94 -5.44 8.50
CA TYR A 227 -9.99 -4.01 8.17
C TYR A 227 -11.38 -3.41 8.40
N GLU A 228 -12.43 -4.14 7.97
CA GLU A 228 -13.81 -3.70 8.19
C GLU A 228 -14.19 -3.65 9.67
N LYS A 229 -13.65 -4.58 10.49
CA LYS A 229 -13.89 -4.54 11.95
C LYS A 229 -13.10 -3.43 12.62
N ALA A 230 -11.85 -3.22 12.23
CA ALA A 230 -11.04 -2.11 12.71
C ALA A 230 -11.73 -0.77 12.39
N TRP A 231 -12.20 -0.62 11.15
CA TRP A 231 -13.02 0.52 10.75
C TRP A 231 -14.29 0.64 11.60
N ALA A 232 -15.00 -0.46 11.85
CA ALA A 232 -16.23 -0.43 12.63
C ALA A 232 -15.99 0.05 14.07
N VAL A 233 -14.87 -0.39 14.69
CA VAL A 233 -14.49 0.10 16.02
C VAL A 233 -14.16 1.59 15.94
N VAL A 234 -13.31 2.02 15.02
CA VAL A 234 -12.93 3.43 14.88
C VAL A 234 -14.15 4.31 14.57
N HIS A 235 -15.02 3.86 13.66
CA HIS A 235 -16.24 4.60 13.33
C HIS A 235 -17.16 4.73 14.55
N PHE A 236 -17.28 3.68 15.37
CA PHE A 236 -18.05 3.73 16.62
C PHE A 236 -17.42 4.67 17.64
N LEU A 237 -16.08 4.70 17.75
CA LEU A 237 -15.39 5.64 18.64
C LEU A 237 -15.65 7.11 18.25
N TYR A 238 -15.66 7.43 16.97
CA TYR A 238 -15.91 8.79 16.47
C TYR A 238 -17.37 9.23 16.50
N HIS A 239 -18.32 8.30 16.48
CA HIS A 239 -19.74 8.63 16.27
C HIS A 239 -20.69 7.94 17.24
N GLY A 240 -20.19 7.07 18.10
CA GLY A 240 -20.97 6.34 19.08
C GLY A 240 -21.04 7.04 20.42
N GLU A 241 -21.79 6.43 21.31
CA GLU A 241 -21.97 6.87 22.68
C GLU A 241 -21.41 5.82 23.64
N SER A 242 -20.85 6.28 24.76
CA SER A 242 -20.39 5.46 25.87
C SER A 242 -21.58 4.76 26.57
N ALA A 243 -21.31 3.87 27.51
CA ALA A 243 -22.33 3.24 28.33
C ALA A 243 -23.11 4.25 29.20
N GLN A 244 -22.57 5.47 29.37
CA GLN A 244 -23.18 6.59 30.06
C GLN A 244 -23.95 7.54 29.12
N ASN A 245 -24.06 7.21 27.83
CA ASN A 245 -24.65 8.03 26.77
C ASN A 245 -23.90 9.36 26.50
N GLU A 246 -22.59 9.36 26.68
CA GLU A 246 -21.72 10.48 26.36
C GLU A 246 -20.97 10.21 25.07
N SER A 247 -20.56 11.27 24.33
CA SER A 247 -19.75 11.13 23.14
C SER A 247 -18.40 10.50 23.47
N ILE A 248 -18.05 9.41 22.79
CA ILE A 248 -16.75 8.77 22.93
C ILE A 248 -15.64 9.58 22.27
N GLU A 249 -15.95 10.33 21.23
CA GLU A 249 -14.98 11.09 20.43
C GLU A 249 -14.08 11.98 21.29
N SER A 250 -14.64 12.64 22.32
CA SER A 250 -13.90 13.52 23.22
C SER A 250 -12.82 12.82 24.06
N HIS A 251 -12.82 11.50 24.11
CA HIS A 251 -11.91 10.69 24.91
C HIS A 251 -10.91 9.88 24.06
N ILE A 252 -10.99 9.98 22.73
CA ILE A 252 -10.13 9.16 21.84
C ILE A 252 -8.65 9.49 22.06
N ASP A 253 -8.28 10.77 22.16
CA ASP A 253 -6.90 11.17 22.35
C ASP A 253 -6.35 10.68 23.69
N ASP A 254 -7.09 10.82 24.79
CA ASP A 254 -6.71 10.32 26.09
C ASP A 254 -6.59 8.78 26.11
N MET A 255 -7.47 8.09 25.41
CA MET A 255 -7.43 6.65 25.22
C MET A 255 -6.14 6.21 24.51
N LEU A 256 -5.78 6.89 23.41
CA LEU A 256 -4.58 6.57 22.65
C LEU A 256 -3.30 6.87 23.44
N VAL A 257 -3.28 7.96 24.22
CA VAL A 257 -2.18 8.28 25.14
C VAL A 257 -2.03 7.22 26.22
N ALA A 258 -3.13 6.73 26.78
CA ALA A 258 -3.10 5.65 27.77
C ALA A 258 -2.55 4.33 27.18
N ILE A 259 -2.90 4.02 25.94
CA ILE A 259 -2.38 2.84 25.24
C ILE A 259 -0.86 2.99 24.98
N ASP A 260 -0.41 4.15 24.50
CA ASP A 260 1.02 4.42 24.29
C ASP A 260 1.82 4.35 25.61
N ALA A 261 1.19 4.72 26.72
CA ALA A 261 1.76 4.58 28.07
C ALA A 261 1.78 3.13 28.59
N GLY A 262 1.27 2.15 27.86
CA GLY A 262 1.34 0.72 28.17
C GLY A 262 0.02 0.11 28.67
N MET A 263 -1.09 0.84 28.67
CA MET A 263 -2.41 0.25 28.90
C MET A 263 -2.77 -0.64 27.70
N SER A 264 -3.34 -1.82 27.95
CA SER A 264 -3.81 -2.64 26.84
C SER A 264 -5.00 -1.98 26.13
N SER A 265 -5.15 -2.21 24.83
CA SER A 265 -6.29 -1.69 24.05
C SER A 265 -7.64 -2.10 24.65
N SER A 266 -7.72 -3.31 25.20
CA SER A 266 -8.95 -3.80 25.86
C SER A 266 -9.29 -3.02 27.12
N GLU A 267 -8.30 -2.76 27.98
CA GLU A 267 -8.49 -1.95 29.19
C GLU A 267 -8.86 -0.50 28.85
N ALA A 268 -8.17 0.10 27.86
CA ALA A 268 -8.45 1.45 27.41
C ALA A 268 -9.88 1.58 26.83
N ILE A 269 -10.29 0.68 25.97
CA ILE A 269 -11.67 0.64 25.47
C ILE A 269 -12.66 0.56 26.62
N SER A 270 -12.45 -0.34 27.59
CA SER A 270 -13.38 -0.48 28.73
C SER A 270 -13.41 0.78 29.60
N MET A 271 -12.26 1.40 29.83
CA MET A 271 -12.13 2.59 30.66
C MET A 271 -12.84 3.81 30.05
N PHE A 272 -12.59 4.07 28.76
CA PHE A 272 -13.04 5.28 28.08
C PHE A 272 -14.44 5.16 27.44
N THR A 273 -14.92 3.95 27.18
CA THR A 273 -16.26 3.76 26.62
C THR A 273 -17.28 3.23 27.63
N GLY A 274 -16.82 2.70 28.76
CA GLY A 274 -17.68 2.05 29.74
C GLY A 274 -18.21 0.68 29.30
N TYR A 275 -17.79 0.15 28.14
CA TYR A 275 -18.15 -1.17 27.65
C TYR A 275 -17.01 -2.15 27.88
N ASP A 276 -17.31 -3.34 28.38
CA ASP A 276 -16.32 -4.41 28.41
C ASP A 276 -15.86 -4.75 26.98
N SER A 277 -14.55 -4.90 26.80
CA SER A 277 -13.96 -5.17 25.48
C SER A 277 -14.44 -6.48 24.86
N ASP A 278 -14.72 -7.50 25.68
CA ASP A 278 -15.27 -8.77 25.22
C ASP A 278 -16.73 -8.65 24.76
N ASP A 279 -17.47 -7.73 25.37
CA ASP A 279 -18.87 -7.44 25.07
C ASP A 279 -19.07 -6.25 24.11
N LEU A 280 -17.98 -5.59 23.67
CA LEU A 280 -18.03 -4.44 22.74
C LEU A 280 -18.80 -4.77 21.44
N ILE A 281 -18.89 -6.05 21.10
CA ILE A 281 -19.69 -6.51 19.95
C ILE A 281 -21.18 -6.16 20.07
N VAL A 282 -21.71 -6.03 21.31
CA VAL A 282 -23.13 -5.75 21.55
C VAL A 282 -23.47 -4.31 21.17
N PRO A 283 -22.81 -3.26 21.72
CA PRO A 283 -23.03 -1.88 21.28
C PRO A 283 -22.71 -1.65 19.81
N LEU A 284 -21.65 -2.28 19.27
CA LEU A 284 -21.34 -2.21 17.85
C LEU A 284 -22.48 -2.74 16.97
N ARG A 285 -23.05 -3.89 17.31
CA ARG A 285 -24.20 -4.42 16.57
C ARG A 285 -25.41 -3.49 16.62
N SER A 286 -25.71 -2.93 17.77
CA SER A 286 -26.80 -1.97 17.94
C SER A 286 -26.55 -0.72 17.10
N TYR A 287 -25.34 -0.18 17.17
CA TYR A 287 -24.91 0.98 16.40
C TYR A 287 -25.06 0.77 14.89
N PHE A 288 -24.55 -0.35 14.35
CA PHE A 288 -24.63 -0.67 12.92
C PHE A 288 -26.00 -1.23 12.47
N GLN A 289 -27.00 -1.25 13.37
CA GLN A 289 -28.41 -1.48 13.00
C GLN A 289 -29.13 -0.19 12.56
N ARG A 290 -28.54 0.96 12.83
CA ARG A 290 -29.09 2.25 12.39
C ARG A 290 -29.24 2.25 10.88
N LYS A 291 -30.31 2.86 10.40
CA LYS A 291 -30.58 2.96 8.95
C LYS A 291 -29.53 3.85 8.28
N ASP A 292 -29.21 4.95 8.96
CA ASP A 292 -28.26 5.95 8.49
C ASP A 292 -27.14 6.07 9.53
N LEU A 293 -25.91 5.76 9.12
CA LEU A 293 -24.72 5.95 9.95
C LEU A 293 -24.27 7.40 9.83
N PRO A 294 -23.81 8.01 10.91
CA PRO A 294 -23.25 9.36 10.87
C PRO A 294 -22.05 9.45 9.93
N ILE A 295 -21.89 10.60 9.29
CA ILE A 295 -20.76 10.93 8.41
C ILE A 295 -20.21 12.25 8.92
N ARG A 296 -18.88 12.36 9.02
CA ARG A 296 -18.25 13.59 9.44
C ARG A 296 -18.04 14.52 8.26
N THR A 297 -18.45 15.77 8.41
CA THR A 297 -18.12 16.85 7.48
C THR A 297 -16.84 17.54 7.96
N VAL A 298 -15.88 17.70 7.06
CA VAL A 298 -14.63 18.41 7.30
C VAL A 298 -14.55 19.59 6.35
N ASP A 299 -14.58 20.80 6.89
CA ASP A 299 -14.29 22.02 6.15
C ASP A 299 -12.79 22.32 6.25
N PHE A 300 -12.16 22.67 5.13
CA PHE A 300 -10.71 22.94 5.05
C PHE A 300 -10.43 24.08 4.05
N GLU A 301 -9.27 24.71 4.17
CA GLU A 301 -8.88 25.79 3.28
C GLU A 301 -8.63 25.29 1.85
N PRO A 302 -9.11 26.03 0.83
CA PRO A 302 -8.88 25.65 -0.57
C PRO A 302 -7.40 25.77 -0.90
N GLY A 303 -6.90 24.85 -1.71
CA GLY A 303 -5.55 24.98 -2.27
C GLY A 303 -5.47 26.11 -3.28
N ASN A 304 -4.28 26.68 -3.43
CA ASN A 304 -4.00 27.55 -4.56
C ASN A 304 -3.92 26.69 -5.83
N PRO A 305 -4.83 26.84 -6.80
CA PRO A 305 -4.80 26.05 -8.02
C PRO A 305 -3.60 26.44 -8.88
N GLN A 306 -2.49 25.74 -8.69
CA GLN A 306 -1.35 25.85 -9.60
C GLN A 306 -1.61 24.96 -10.83
N PRO A 307 -1.22 25.43 -12.04
CA PRO A 307 -1.15 24.56 -13.18
C PRO A 307 -0.21 23.39 -12.85
N LEU A 308 -0.66 22.17 -13.08
CA LEU A 308 0.15 20.97 -12.93
C LEU A 308 0.61 20.54 -14.32
N ASP A 309 1.90 20.38 -14.48
CA ASP A 309 2.50 19.87 -15.71
C ASP A 309 2.65 18.35 -15.61
N VAL A 310 2.44 17.68 -16.74
CA VAL A 310 2.72 16.26 -16.93
C VAL A 310 3.98 16.14 -17.73
N ASP A 311 5.05 15.67 -17.10
CA ASP A 311 6.34 15.41 -17.74
C ASP A 311 6.48 13.91 -18.00
N CYS A 312 6.32 13.49 -19.27
CA CYS A 312 6.46 12.10 -19.64
C CYS A 312 7.93 11.71 -19.76
N LEU A 313 8.33 10.79 -18.91
CA LEU A 313 9.71 10.39 -18.69
C LEU A 313 10.30 9.72 -19.94
N HIS A 314 11.57 9.99 -20.20
CA HIS A 314 12.33 9.18 -21.14
C HIS A 314 12.40 7.72 -20.63
N PRO A 315 12.34 6.70 -21.50
CA PRO A 315 12.33 5.30 -21.08
C PRO A 315 13.44 4.91 -20.10
N LEU A 316 14.65 5.42 -20.27
CA LEU A 316 15.77 5.17 -19.35
C LEU A 316 15.53 5.76 -17.95
N GLU A 317 14.96 6.97 -17.89
CA GLU A 317 14.63 7.61 -16.62
C GLU A 317 13.49 6.88 -15.91
N ALA A 318 12.50 6.42 -16.64
CA ALA A 318 11.41 5.59 -16.12
C ALA A 318 11.96 4.30 -15.51
N ARG A 319 12.79 3.54 -16.25
CA ARG A 319 13.42 2.30 -15.77
C ARG A 319 14.25 2.54 -14.51
N LEU A 320 15.04 3.60 -14.47
CA LEU A 320 15.86 3.94 -13.30
C LEU A 320 14.99 4.31 -12.09
N SER A 321 13.92 5.06 -12.30
CA SER A 321 12.97 5.45 -11.25
C SER A 321 12.25 4.23 -10.68
N LEU A 322 11.73 3.36 -11.53
CA LEU A 322 11.10 2.09 -11.16
C LEU A 322 12.05 1.18 -10.40
N ALA A 323 13.26 0.94 -10.93
CA ALA A 323 14.24 0.07 -10.31
C ALA A 323 14.58 0.51 -8.88
N ARG A 324 14.70 1.80 -8.62
CA ARG A 324 14.96 2.34 -7.27
C ARG A 324 13.83 2.02 -6.28
N VAL A 325 12.59 2.07 -6.74
CA VAL A 325 11.41 1.81 -5.93
C VAL A 325 11.26 0.32 -5.63
N ILE A 326 11.35 -0.52 -6.65
CA ILE A 326 11.05 -1.96 -6.54
C ILE A 326 12.19 -2.79 -5.97
N MET A 327 13.42 -2.26 -5.95
CA MET A 327 14.65 -2.98 -5.58
C MET A 327 14.56 -3.75 -4.27
N ALA A 328 13.90 -3.20 -3.25
CA ALA A 328 13.82 -3.83 -1.94
C ALA A 328 12.88 -5.06 -1.92
N ARG A 329 11.85 -5.07 -2.77
CA ARG A 329 10.85 -6.14 -2.83
C ARG A 329 11.12 -7.12 -3.97
N ASN A 330 11.50 -6.62 -5.13
CA ASN A 330 11.81 -7.43 -6.31
C ASN A 330 13.18 -7.05 -6.91
N PRO A 331 14.30 -7.44 -6.26
CA PRO A 331 15.64 -7.10 -6.73
C PRO A 331 15.97 -7.72 -8.09
N LEU A 332 15.28 -8.81 -8.48
CA LEU A 332 15.48 -9.44 -9.80
C LEU A 332 14.96 -8.54 -10.92
N LEU A 333 13.72 -8.06 -10.79
CA LEU A 333 13.14 -7.14 -11.77
C LEU A 333 13.90 -5.81 -11.78
N ALA A 334 14.26 -5.28 -10.60
CA ALA A 334 15.09 -4.08 -10.50
C ALA A 334 16.42 -4.24 -11.23
N GLY A 335 17.07 -5.41 -11.10
CA GLY A 335 18.30 -5.73 -11.79
C GLY A 335 18.15 -5.69 -13.32
N ARG A 336 17.11 -6.31 -13.86
CA ARG A 336 16.81 -6.29 -15.31
C ARG A 336 16.60 -4.88 -15.85
N LEU A 337 15.79 -4.07 -15.15
CA LEU A 337 15.56 -2.67 -15.54
C LEU A 337 16.85 -1.86 -15.55
N LEU A 338 17.79 -2.16 -14.64
CA LEU A 338 19.08 -1.48 -14.57
C LEU A 338 20.06 -2.01 -15.62
N GLU A 339 19.99 -3.29 -16.01
CA GLU A 339 20.73 -3.86 -17.12
C GLU A 339 20.36 -3.15 -18.42
N ASP A 340 19.08 -2.99 -18.70
CA ASP A 340 18.59 -2.28 -19.88
C ASP A 340 19.12 -0.82 -19.93
N VAL A 341 19.17 -0.13 -18.77
CA VAL A 341 19.79 1.21 -18.70
C VAL A 341 21.27 1.20 -18.97
N LEU A 342 21.98 0.16 -18.48
CA LEU A 342 23.45 0.04 -18.69
C LEU A 342 23.83 -0.39 -20.10
N GLU A 343 22.94 -1.03 -20.87
CA GLU A 343 23.16 -1.29 -22.29
C GLU A 343 23.28 0.02 -23.07
N ASP A 344 22.46 1.02 -22.76
CA ASP A 344 22.48 2.32 -23.42
C ASP A 344 23.50 3.29 -22.78
N ALA A 345 23.74 3.18 -21.47
CA ALA A 345 24.65 4.05 -20.71
C ALA A 345 25.61 3.23 -19.81
N PRO A 346 26.59 2.50 -20.37
CA PRO A 346 27.39 1.51 -19.62
C PRO A 346 28.28 2.11 -18.52
N ASN A 347 28.56 3.39 -18.56
CA ASN A 347 29.40 4.09 -17.59
C ASN A 347 28.59 5.00 -16.64
N ASP A 348 27.26 4.89 -16.60
CA ASP A 348 26.45 5.68 -15.68
C ASP A 348 26.64 5.21 -14.25
N VAL A 349 27.44 5.97 -13.48
CA VAL A 349 27.83 5.62 -12.11
C VAL A 349 26.62 5.44 -11.17
N PRO A 350 25.59 6.30 -11.16
CA PRO A 350 24.40 6.08 -10.34
C PRO A 350 23.69 4.77 -10.64
N THR A 351 23.59 4.37 -11.91
CA THR A 351 22.99 3.10 -12.32
C THR A 351 23.84 1.91 -11.92
N LEU A 352 25.18 1.98 -12.09
CA LEU A 352 26.10 0.92 -11.64
C LEU A 352 26.02 0.70 -10.13
N VAL A 353 25.94 1.76 -9.34
CA VAL A 353 25.75 1.67 -7.87
C VAL A 353 24.42 1.02 -7.53
N SER A 354 23.34 1.39 -8.22
CA SER A 354 22.01 0.82 -8.01
C SER A 354 21.97 -0.65 -8.41
N TYR A 355 22.58 -1.02 -9.53
CA TYR A 355 22.70 -2.41 -10.00
C TYR A 355 23.48 -3.29 -9.01
N SER A 356 24.59 -2.77 -8.48
CA SER A 356 25.34 -3.49 -7.44
C SER A 356 24.55 -3.75 -6.16
N ARG A 357 23.60 -2.88 -5.83
CA ARG A 357 22.66 -3.05 -4.69
C ARG A 357 21.62 -4.12 -5.00
N ALA A 358 21.05 -4.13 -6.22
CA ALA A 358 20.12 -5.17 -6.66
C ALA A 358 20.77 -6.57 -6.59
N LEU A 359 21.99 -6.72 -7.09
CA LEU A 359 22.73 -7.98 -7.02
C LEU A 359 23.01 -8.45 -5.58
N ARG A 360 23.30 -7.52 -4.66
CA ARG A 360 23.44 -7.86 -3.23
C ARG A 360 22.13 -8.32 -2.61
N GLY A 361 21.03 -7.71 -2.98
CA GLY A 361 19.68 -8.12 -2.55
C GLY A 361 19.33 -9.54 -2.98
N LEU A 362 19.75 -9.96 -4.17
CA LEU A 362 19.58 -11.34 -4.67
C LEU A 362 20.40 -12.35 -3.84
N ARG A 363 21.65 -12.04 -3.50
CA ARG A 363 22.50 -12.91 -2.66
C ARG A 363 21.90 -13.08 -1.25
N GLY A 364 21.37 -12.00 -0.65
CA GLY A 364 20.72 -12.07 0.66
C GLY A 364 19.50 -13.00 0.67
N LYS A 365 18.69 -13.00 -0.38
CA LYS A 365 17.53 -13.90 -0.50
C LYS A 365 17.93 -15.37 -0.72
N ALA A 366 19.05 -15.64 -1.38
CA ALA A 366 19.54 -17.01 -1.61
C ALA A 366 20.06 -17.70 -0.33
N HIS A 367 20.36 -16.95 0.72
CA HIS A 367 20.77 -17.49 2.03
C HIS A 367 19.62 -17.68 3.01
N THR A 368 18.38 -17.32 2.64
CA THR A 368 17.19 -17.38 3.51
C THR A 368 16.20 -18.48 3.08
N ILE A 369 16.54 -19.25 2.05
CA ILE A 369 15.85 -20.47 1.58
C ILE A 369 16.70 -21.69 1.97
#